data_fa3f06c899f0d3443068ed154a813562
#
_entry.id   fa3f06c899f0d3443068ed154a813562
#
_cell.length_a   1.000
_cell.length_b   1.000
_cell.length_c   1.000
_cell.angle_alpha   90.00
_cell.angle_beta   90.00
_cell.angle_gamma   90.00
#
_symmetry.space_group_name_H-M   'P 1'
#
loop_
_entity.id
_entity.type
_entity.pdbx_description
1 polymer ?
#
loop_
_entity_poly.entity_id
_entity_poly.type
_entity_poly.pdbx_seq_one_letter_code
_entity_poly.pdbx_strand_id
1 'polypeptide(L)'
;MKSYSKHLASRLEYGETSESSRKPVLRSSGIFPVIKNENFSSRILFMGYWLLKRNIPEVGTIITLRSNDGKILLRKLQTIDSSKAFSIDLDSLLTEINISSDFLGSLEIEFNTTRDMVFPYPALVLEYFGNNFSSCVHTTERIYNDFEDLNENDEFKVPESGFDIYCNNDLDSFMAFVNGPMKNQDGIVDYIITNSKSEKLSGSFHLGTINPYETKFIKLNEHISKLENFLDNSSGSISLSHNFEGFYPRLLVGNIQNSFPSVSFTHSYYDCTSCNSETDFWLRSNDDFYDSSVYVPLFLTNNFFTELVIYPNFSPSDFHLEINLYDKAGVKIHELNDFMVIKSEESKLIKIDFKKIIDDLNLDKNLISSAHIITKFSNSKIPSRIKFGLNVGIEKSKSKLPCNICFNTK
;
A
#
# COMPACT_ATOMS: atom_id res chain seq x y z
N MET A 1 -15.22 10.83 9.07
CA MET A 1 -13.94 10.08 9.08
C MET A 1 -12.87 10.96 9.72
N LYS A 2 -11.94 10.39 10.49
CA LYS A 2 -10.88 11.20 11.11
C LYS A 2 -9.89 11.66 10.05
N SER A 3 -9.57 12.95 10.03
CA SER A 3 -8.43 13.45 9.27
C SER A 3 -7.14 12.76 9.73
N TYR A 4 -6.09 12.78 8.92
CA TYR A 4 -4.82 12.19 9.34
C TYR A 4 -4.26 12.89 10.61
N SER A 5 -4.42 14.20 10.72
CA SER A 5 -4.05 14.94 11.93
C SER A 5 -4.83 14.48 13.16
N LYS A 6 -6.15 14.25 13.05
CA LYS A 6 -6.95 13.66 14.13
C LYS A 6 -6.55 12.21 14.41
N HIS A 7 -6.16 11.45 13.41
CA HIS A 7 -5.61 10.10 13.60
C HIS A 7 -4.30 10.13 14.37
N LEU A 8 -3.39 11.03 14.04
CA LEU A 8 -2.14 11.20 14.78
C LEU A 8 -2.39 11.71 16.21
N ALA A 9 -3.26 12.73 16.38
CA ALA A 9 -3.63 13.24 17.68
C ALA A 9 -4.25 12.13 18.56
N SER A 10 -5.16 11.34 18.02
CA SER A 10 -5.73 10.21 18.75
C SER A 10 -4.69 9.15 19.14
N ARG A 11 -3.63 8.95 18.36
CA ARG A 11 -2.53 8.05 18.76
C ARG A 11 -1.72 8.58 19.94
N LEU A 12 -1.53 9.89 20.02
CA LEU A 12 -0.88 10.54 21.16
C LEU A 12 -1.75 10.45 22.42
N GLU A 13 -3.06 10.64 22.28
CA GLU A 13 -4.03 10.49 23.37
C GLU A 13 -4.16 9.02 23.84
N TYR A 14 -4.08 8.03 22.94
CA TYR A 14 -4.12 6.61 23.30
C TYR A 14 -2.91 6.14 24.14
N GLY A 15 -1.82 6.86 24.13
CA GLY A 15 -0.69 6.61 25.02
C GLY A 15 -0.96 6.98 26.49
N GLU A 16 -1.96 7.82 26.74
CA GLU A 16 -2.28 8.33 28.08
C GLU A 16 -3.62 7.81 28.65
N THR A 17 -4.48 7.20 27.82
CA THR A 17 -5.78 6.67 28.28
C THR A 17 -5.68 5.21 28.68
N SER A 18 -6.17 4.89 29.87
CA SER A 18 -6.28 3.50 30.34
C SER A 18 -7.18 2.68 29.39
N GLU A 19 -6.85 1.41 29.18
CA GLU A 19 -7.66 0.45 28.39
C GLU A 19 -9.14 0.41 28.79
N SER A 20 -9.49 0.90 29.98
CA SER A 20 -10.85 0.90 30.53
C SER A 20 -11.83 1.87 29.84
N SER A 21 -11.35 2.81 29.03
CA SER A 21 -12.22 3.80 28.34
C SER A 21 -12.51 3.44 26.87
N ARG A 22 -11.89 2.39 26.33
CA ARG A 22 -12.05 1.99 24.94
C ARG A 22 -13.36 1.21 24.73
N LYS A 23 -14.14 1.59 23.71
CA LYS A 23 -15.32 0.81 23.29
C LYS A 23 -14.87 -0.56 22.75
N PRO A 24 -15.61 -1.66 23.08
CA PRO A 24 -15.31 -2.96 22.53
C PRO A 24 -15.55 -2.99 21.01
N VAL A 25 -14.64 -3.66 20.29
CA VAL A 25 -14.76 -3.89 18.85
C VAL A 25 -15.50 -5.19 18.63
N LEU A 26 -16.77 -5.14 18.26
CA LEU A 26 -17.63 -6.30 18.03
C LEU A 26 -17.76 -6.65 16.55
N ARG A 27 -17.38 -5.72 15.66
CA ARG A 27 -17.37 -5.90 14.21
C ARG A 27 -16.05 -5.38 13.63
N SER A 28 -15.49 -6.12 12.70
CA SER A 28 -14.30 -5.73 11.95
C SER A 28 -14.51 -6.11 10.49
N SER A 29 -14.18 -5.24 9.55
CA SER A 29 -14.47 -5.49 8.14
C SER A 29 -13.42 -4.91 7.22
N GLY A 30 -13.30 -5.50 6.02
CA GLY A 30 -12.53 -4.98 4.91
C GLY A 30 -13.22 -5.25 3.60
N ILE A 31 -13.05 -4.36 2.63
CA ILE A 31 -13.56 -4.48 1.28
C ILE A 31 -12.42 -4.31 0.28
N PHE A 32 -12.47 -5.05 -0.82
CA PHE A 32 -11.38 -5.07 -1.80
C PHE A 32 -11.95 -5.09 -3.21
N PRO A 33 -11.34 -4.35 -4.15
CA PRO A 33 -11.58 -4.59 -5.56
C PRO A 33 -11.07 -5.98 -5.93
N VAL A 34 -11.92 -6.78 -6.57
CA VAL A 34 -11.58 -8.12 -7.05
C VAL A 34 -11.82 -8.23 -8.55
N ILE A 35 -10.91 -8.92 -9.21
CA ILE A 35 -10.88 -9.04 -10.67
C ILE A 35 -10.64 -10.49 -11.04
N LYS A 36 -11.33 -10.94 -12.09
CA LYS A 36 -11.05 -12.17 -12.81
C LYS A 36 -11.07 -11.90 -14.30
N ASN A 37 -10.08 -12.41 -15.00
CA ASN A 37 -10.04 -12.47 -16.46
C ASN A 37 -9.33 -13.76 -16.91
N GLU A 38 -9.05 -13.88 -18.18
CA GLU A 38 -8.34 -15.06 -18.74
C GLU A 38 -6.93 -15.31 -18.16
N ASN A 39 -6.28 -14.25 -17.62
CA ASN A 39 -4.88 -14.29 -17.20
C ASN A 39 -4.71 -14.40 -15.69
N PHE A 40 -5.64 -13.89 -14.90
CA PHE A 40 -5.54 -13.88 -13.44
C PHE A 40 -6.89 -13.80 -12.73
N SER A 41 -6.88 -14.18 -11.47
CA SER A 41 -8.02 -14.09 -10.55
C SER A 41 -7.59 -13.48 -9.21
N SER A 42 -8.54 -13.36 -8.31
CA SER A 42 -8.39 -12.76 -6.99
C SER A 42 -8.79 -13.71 -5.88
N ARG A 43 -8.16 -13.59 -4.71
CA ARG A 43 -8.61 -14.23 -3.47
C ARG A 43 -8.27 -13.37 -2.26
N ILE A 44 -9.03 -13.57 -1.18
CA ILE A 44 -8.78 -12.95 0.12
C ILE A 44 -8.27 -14.01 1.08
N LEU A 45 -7.12 -13.73 1.70
CA LEU A 45 -6.47 -14.61 2.66
C LEU A 45 -6.54 -13.99 4.05
N PHE A 46 -6.74 -14.81 5.08
CA PHE A 46 -6.69 -14.36 6.48
C PHE A 46 -6.45 -15.51 7.44
N MET A 47 -6.20 -15.17 8.69
CA MET A 47 -6.02 -16.15 9.77
C MET A 47 -7.05 -15.92 10.87
N GLY A 48 -7.54 -17.00 11.45
CA GLY A 48 -8.42 -16.97 12.63
C GLY A 48 -7.67 -16.59 13.93
N TYR A 49 -6.88 -15.51 13.91
CA TYR A 49 -5.99 -15.13 15.01
C TYR A 49 -6.72 -14.72 16.30
N TRP A 50 -7.96 -14.24 16.21
CA TRP A 50 -8.78 -13.83 17.37
C TRP A 50 -9.04 -15.00 18.30
N LEU A 51 -9.18 -16.22 17.76
CA LEU A 51 -9.39 -17.43 18.53
C LEU A 51 -8.21 -17.69 19.48
N LEU A 52 -6.98 -17.47 19.01
CA LEU A 52 -5.77 -17.65 19.80
C LEU A 52 -5.46 -16.44 20.69
N LYS A 53 -5.43 -15.25 20.10
CA LYS A 53 -4.96 -14.05 20.82
C LYS A 53 -5.98 -13.47 21.79
N ARG A 54 -7.28 -13.78 21.61
CA ARG A 54 -8.37 -13.20 22.40
C ARG A 54 -9.24 -14.24 23.07
N ASN A 55 -8.93 -15.52 22.93
CA ASN A 55 -9.74 -16.63 23.43
C ASN A 55 -11.21 -16.52 23.00
N ILE A 56 -11.48 -16.05 21.79
CA ILE A 56 -12.80 -15.99 21.20
C ILE A 56 -13.08 -17.36 20.61
N PRO A 57 -14.11 -18.09 21.07
CA PRO A 57 -14.32 -19.48 20.65
C PRO A 57 -14.75 -19.59 19.17
N GLU A 58 -15.48 -18.59 18.69
CA GLU A 58 -15.97 -18.54 17.31
C GLU A 58 -16.19 -17.10 16.86
N VAL A 59 -16.06 -16.86 15.56
CA VAL A 59 -16.31 -15.57 14.90
C VAL A 59 -17.22 -15.80 13.71
N GLY A 60 -18.34 -15.10 13.67
CA GLY A 60 -19.21 -15.07 12.49
C GLY A 60 -18.54 -14.28 11.37
N THR A 61 -18.50 -14.84 10.16
CA THR A 61 -17.87 -14.20 9.00
C THR A 61 -18.91 -14.05 7.91
N ILE A 62 -19.19 -12.82 7.49
CA ILE A 62 -20.09 -12.52 6.38
C ILE A 62 -19.23 -12.19 5.15
N ILE A 63 -19.49 -12.91 4.07
CA ILE A 63 -18.83 -12.76 2.78
C ILE A 63 -19.84 -12.13 1.82
N THR A 64 -19.55 -10.95 1.28
CA THR A 64 -20.43 -10.26 0.35
C THR A 64 -19.69 -9.96 -0.96
N LEU A 65 -20.15 -10.57 -2.06
CA LEU A 65 -19.64 -10.28 -3.41
C LEU A 65 -20.58 -9.29 -4.09
N ARG A 66 -20.01 -8.24 -4.69
CA ARG A 66 -20.75 -7.22 -5.45
C ARG A 66 -20.21 -7.10 -6.87
N SER A 67 -21.08 -6.76 -7.80
CA SER A 67 -20.70 -6.30 -9.13
C SER A 67 -19.99 -4.94 -9.10
N ASN A 68 -19.41 -4.52 -10.21
CA ASN A 68 -18.70 -3.24 -10.31
C ASN A 68 -19.56 -2.00 -9.98
N ASP A 69 -20.88 -2.09 -10.19
CA ASP A 69 -21.84 -1.03 -9.84
C ASP A 69 -22.30 -1.07 -8.36
N GLY A 70 -21.69 -1.93 -7.53
CA GLY A 70 -21.98 -2.04 -6.10
C GLY A 70 -23.15 -2.97 -5.73
N LYS A 71 -23.81 -3.59 -6.70
CA LYS A 71 -24.97 -4.48 -6.45
C LYS A 71 -24.53 -5.79 -5.86
N ILE A 72 -25.20 -6.22 -4.78
CA ILE A 72 -24.93 -7.52 -4.14
C ILE A 72 -25.34 -8.66 -5.07
N LEU A 73 -24.40 -9.52 -5.38
CA LEU A 73 -24.59 -10.75 -6.16
C LEU A 73 -24.70 -12.00 -5.27
N LEU A 74 -23.90 -12.04 -4.20
CA LEU A 74 -23.88 -13.13 -3.24
C LEU A 74 -23.62 -12.58 -1.85
N ARG A 75 -24.33 -13.12 -0.85
CA ARG A 75 -24.03 -12.85 0.57
C ARG A 75 -24.23 -14.13 1.36
N LYS A 76 -23.20 -14.56 2.08
CA LYS A 76 -23.25 -15.76 2.88
C LYS A 76 -22.54 -15.60 4.22
N LEU A 77 -23.03 -16.34 5.21
CA LEU A 77 -22.46 -16.43 6.55
C LEU A 77 -21.72 -17.77 6.70
N GLN A 78 -20.54 -17.70 7.29
CA GLN A 78 -19.85 -18.89 7.81
C GLN A 78 -19.30 -18.60 9.20
N THR A 79 -19.14 -19.64 10.00
CA THR A 79 -18.50 -19.53 11.32
C THR A 79 -17.05 -19.97 11.23
N ILE A 80 -16.18 -19.21 11.88
CA ILE A 80 -14.76 -19.54 12.06
C ILE A 80 -14.57 -19.95 13.51
N ASP A 81 -14.22 -21.21 13.73
CA ASP A 81 -14.02 -21.87 15.01
C ASP A 81 -12.64 -22.50 15.17
N SER A 82 -11.79 -22.36 14.17
CA SER A 82 -10.43 -22.88 14.15
C SER A 82 -9.40 -21.83 13.76
N SER A 83 -8.26 -21.82 14.46
CA SER A 83 -7.14 -20.90 14.26
C SER A 83 -6.22 -21.36 13.12
N LYS A 84 -6.74 -21.38 11.90
CA LYS A 84 -5.99 -21.75 10.69
C LYS A 84 -5.99 -20.61 9.67
N ALA A 85 -5.25 -20.78 8.60
CA ALA A 85 -5.34 -19.92 7.42
C ALA A 85 -6.62 -20.26 6.62
N PHE A 86 -7.26 -19.21 6.12
CA PHE A 86 -8.46 -19.28 5.28
C PHE A 86 -8.19 -18.61 3.95
N SER A 87 -8.81 -19.13 2.89
CA SER A 87 -8.84 -18.54 1.56
C SER A 87 -10.30 -18.41 1.11
N ILE A 88 -10.64 -17.25 0.57
CA ILE A 88 -11.92 -17.00 -0.09
C ILE A 88 -11.58 -16.68 -1.55
N ASP A 89 -11.78 -17.67 -2.41
CA ASP A 89 -11.42 -17.60 -3.82
C ASP A 89 -12.57 -17.04 -4.64
N LEU A 90 -12.30 -16.01 -5.45
CA LEU A 90 -13.29 -15.38 -6.31
C LEU A 90 -13.90 -16.39 -7.30
N ASP A 91 -13.07 -17.25 -7.89
CA ASP A 91 -13.54 -18.26 -8.85
C ASP A 91 -14.62 -19.19 -8.25
N SER A 92 -14.44 -19.59 -6.98
CA SER A 92 -15.42 -20.42 -6.27
C SER A 92 -16.74 -19.68 -6.06
N LEU A 93 -16.67 -18.38 -5.70
CA LEU A 93 -17.88 -17.56 -5.50
C LEU A 93 -18.62 -17.32 -6.82
N LEU A 94 -17.88 -17.03 -7.90
CA LEU A 94 -18.48 -16.82 -9.23
C LEU A 94 -19.12 -18.10 -9.78
N THR A 95 -18.49 -19.26 -9.53
CA THR A 95 -19.07 -20.56 -9.90
C THR A 95 -20.38 -20.82 -9.15
N GLU A 96 -20.47 -20.49 -7.89
CA GLU A 96 -21.69 -20.64 -7.06
C GLU A 96 -22.90 -19.86 -7.63
N ILE A 97 -22.63 -18.73 -8.30
CA ILE A 97 -23.67 -17.89 -8.94
C ILE A 97 -23.70 -17.99 -10.46
N ASN A 98 -23.05 -19.01 -11.03
CA ASN A 98 -23.02 -19.30 -12.46
C ASN A 98 -22.45 -18.16 -13.34
N ILE A 99 -21.46 -17.41 -12.88
CA ILE A 99 -20.72 -16.43 -13.66
C ILE A 99 -19.38 -17.04 -14.11
N SER A 100 -19.18 -17.19 -15.41
CA SER A 100 -17.96 -17.76 -16.00
C SER A 100 -17.12 -16.76 -16.80
N SER A 101 -17.66 -15.57 -17.08
CA SER A 101 -17.00 -14.50 -17.82
C SER A 101 -16.01 -13.70 -16.95
N ASP A 102 -15.32 -12.78 -17.58
CA ASP A 102 -14.54 -11.75 -16.90
C ASP A 102 -15.40 -11.03 -15.85
N PHE A 103 -14.76 -10.69 -14.74
CA PHE A 103 -15.43 -10.08 -13.61
C PHE A 103 -14.60 -8.94 -13.03
N LEU A 104 -15.26 -7.83 -12.76
CA LEU A 104 -14.79 -6.74 -11.93
C LEU A 104 -15.87 -6.44 -10.89
N GLY A 105 -15.48 -6.33 -9.63
CA GLY A 105 -16.39 -6.02 -8.55
C GLY A 105 -15.67 -5.89 -7.22
N SER A 106 -16.39 -6.08 -6.12
CA SER A 106 -15.80 -6.04 -4.79
C SER A 106 -16.15 -7.26 -3.95
N LEU A 107 -15.22 -7.61 -3.07
CA LEU A 107 -15.39 -8.64 -2.06
C LEU A 107 -15.21 -8.02 -0.68
N GLU A 108 -16.28 -8.04 0.11
CA GLU A 108 -16.33 -7.56 1.48
C GLU A 108 -16.32 -8.76 2.42
N ILE A 109 -15.45 -8.69 3.43
CA ILE A 109 -15.38 -9.67 4.52
C ILE A 109 -15.63 -8.95 5.83
N GLU A 110 -16.65 -9.39 6.56
CA GLU A 110 -17.04 -8.85 7.84
C GLU A 110 -16.88 -9.93 8.91
N PHE A 111 -16.27 -9.58 10.02
CA PHE A 111 -16.14 -10.44 11.19
C PHE A 111 -17.00 -9.89 12.32
N ASN A 112 -17.79 -10.74 12.94
CA ASN A 112 -18.72 -10.36 13.99
C ASN A 112 -18.60 -11.32 15.18
N THR A 113 -18.63 -10.77 16.38
CA THR A 113 -18.55 -11.54 17.62
C THR A 113 -19.25 -10.79 18.75
N THR A 114 -19.61 -11.51 19.81
CA THR A 114 -20.14 -10.92 21.07
C THR A 114 -19.04 -10.53 22.05
N ARG A 115 -17.76 -10.79 21.71
CA ARG A 115 -16.59 -10.46 22.52
C ARG A 115 -15.73 -9.41 21.83
N ASP A 116 -15.01 -8.65 22.61
CA ASP A 116 -14.13 -7.61 22.10
C ASP A 116 -12.96 -8.19 21.29
N MET A 117 -12.91 -7.90 19.99
CA MET A 117 -11.81 -8.25 19.11
C MET A 117 -10.58 -7.38 19.31
N VAL A 118 -10.72 -6.22 19.97
CA VAL A 118 -9.68 -5.21 20.24
C VAL A 118 -9.23 -4.45 18.99
N PHE A 119 -9.03 -5.14 17.87
CA PHE A 119 -8.54 -4.53 16.64
C PHE A 119 -9.70 -4.29 15.66
N PRO A 120 -9.95 -3.02 15.28
CA PRO A 120 -11.01 -2.70 14.32
C PRO A 120 -10.65 -3.10 12.87
N TYR A 121 -9.37 -3.39 12.59
CA TYR A 121 -8.89 -3.76 11.28
C TYR A 121 -8.68 -5.28 11.20
N PRO A 122 -9.40 -5.98 10.34
CA PRO A 122 -9.10 -7.38 10.08
C PRO A 122 -7.76 -7.50 9.34
N ALA A 123 -6.97 -8.49 9.72
CA ALA A 123 -5.72 -8.79 9.03
C ALA A 123 -6.00 -9.60 7.75
N LEU A 124 -6.60 -8.95 6.77
CA LEU A 124 -6.92 -9.50 5.47
C LEU A 124 -5.80 -9.22 4.47
N VAL A 125 -5.57 -10.13 3.55
CA VAL A 125 -4.61 -10.00 2.45
C VAL A 125 -5.37 -10.24 1.14
N LEU A 126 -5.40 -9.23 0.27
CA LEU A 126 -5.82 -9.38 -1.12
C LEU A 126 -4.66 -9.96 -1.92
N GLU A 127 -4.92 -10.99 -2.70
CA GLU A 127 -3.97 -11.56 -3.65
C GLU A 127 -4.59 -11.55 -5.05
N TYR A 128 -3.83 -11.01 -6.02
CA TYR A 128 -4.03 -11.26 -7.44
C TYR A 128 -3.03 -12.31 -7.89
N PHE A 129 -3.51 -13.36 -8.52
CA PHE A 129 -2.67 -14.49 -8.92
C PHE A 129 -3.04 -15.03 -10.30
N GLY A 130 -2.05 -15.53 -10.99
CA GLY A 130 -2.17 -16.17 -12.28
C GLY A 130 -1.18 -17.31 -12.41
N ASN A 131 -1.02 -17.85 -13.63
CA ASN A 131 -0.13 -18.99 -13.86
C ASN A 131 1.35 -18.71 -13.55
N ASN A 132 1.77 -17.45 -13.65
CA ASN A 132 3.18 -17.07 -13.59
C ASN A 132 3.50 -16.02 -12.53
N PHE A 133 2.53 -15.58 -11.77
CA PHE A 133 2.72 -14.55 -10.75
C PHE A 133 1.76 -14.72 -9.57
N SER A 134 2.15 -14.15 -8.46
CA SER A 134 1.33 -13.89 -7.29
C SER A 134 1.77 -12.55 -6.73
N SER A 135 0.83 -11.66 -6.52
CA SER A 135 1.08 -10.36 -5.91
C SER A 135 0.02 -10.13 -4.84
N CYS A 136 0.43 -9.66 -3.68
CA CYS A 136 -0.48 -9.50 -2.56
C CYS A 136 -0.24 -8.22 -1.77
N VAL A 137 -1.31 -7.72 -1.17
CA VAL A 137 -1.29 -6.57 -0.27
C VAL A 137 -2.17 -6.84 0.95
N HIS A 138 -1.70 -6.43 2.12
CA HIS A 138 -2.50 -6.51 3.34
C HIS A 138 -3.58 -5.44 3.36
N THR A 139 -4.59 -5.61 4.21
CA THR A 139 -5.78 -4.78 4.39
C THR A 139 -5.71 -3.36 3.83
N THR A 140 -6.46 -3.09 2.78
CA THR A 140 -6.41 -1.82 2.06
C THR A 140 -7.52 -0.87 2.47
N GLU A 141 -8.74 -1.32 2.43
CA GLU A 141 -9.92 -0.51 2.67
C GLU A 141 -10.68 -1.03 3.87
N ARG A 142 -11.21 -0.13 4.66
CA ARG A 142 -12.03 -0.42 5.81
C ARG A 142 -13.45 0.08 5.57
N ILE A 143 -14.41 -0.77 5.87
CA ILE A 143 -15.79 -0.32 6.00
C ILE A 143 -16.02 0.19 7.43
N TYR A 144 -16.95 1.11 7.58
CA TYR A 144 -17.32 1.64 8.87
C TYR A 144 -17.74 0.54 9.85
N ASN A 145 -17.25 0.64 11.08
CA ASN A 145 -17.57 -0.29 12.13
C ASN A 145 -18.81 0.12 12.93
N ASP A 146 -19.14 1.40 12.96
CA ASP A 146 -20.32 1.94 13.63
C ASP A 146 -20.82 3.26 12.99
N PHE A 147 -21.91 3.80 13.50
CA PHE A 147 -22.49 5.05 13.04
C PHE A 147 -21.62 6.29 13.30
N GLU A 148 -20.72 6.24 14.27
CA GLU A 148 -19.84 7.37 14.57
C GLU A 148 -18.85 7.61 13.43
N ASP A 149 -18.40 6.54 12.76
CA ASP A 149 -17.55 6.64 11.56
C ASP A 149 -18.26 7.37 10.39
N LEU A 150 -19.60 7.26 10.30
CA LEU A 150 -20.40 7.88 9.23
C LEU A 150 -20.69 9.37 9.47
N ASN A 151 -20.62 9.82 10.70
CA ASN A 151 -20.99 11.20 11.08
C ASN A 151 -19.79 12.14 11.11
N GLU A 152 -18.60 11.67 10.89
CA GLU A 152 -17.41 12.52 10.84
C GLU A 152 -17.29 13.17 9.46
N ASN A 153 -17.62 14.48 9.40
CA ASN A 153 -17.42 15.33 8.22
C ASN A 153 -15.95 15.74 8.03
N ASP A 154 -15.03 14.84 8.25
CA ASP A 154 -13.63 15.15 8.05
C ASP A 154 -13.30 15.12 6.55
N GLU A 155 -12.92 16.27 6.02
CA GLU A 155 -12.32 16.34 4.69
C GLU A 155 -11.04 15.51 4.64
N PHE A 156 -11.02 14.56 3.75
CA PHE A 156 -9.88 13.69 3.57
C PHE A 156 -8.97 14.28 2.47
N LYS A 157 -8.10 15.19 2.85
CA LYS A 157 -7.20 15.92 1.92
C LYS A 157 -5.74 15.53 2.05
N VAL A 158 -5.43 14.42 2.68
CA VAL A 158 -4.04 13.98 2.79
C VAL A 158 -3.63 13.27 1.49
N PRO A 159 -2.58 13.75 0.79
CA PRO A 159 -2.07 13.07 -0.38
C PRO A 159 -1.67 11.64 -0.05
N GLU A 160 -1.99 10.72 -0.93
CA GLU A 160 -1.57 9.34 -0.83
C GLU A 160 -0.43 9.08 -1.82
N SER A 161 0.77 8.78 -1.32
CA SER A 161 1.86 8.37 -2.17
C SER A 161 1.61 6.94 -2.67
N GLY A 162 1.75 6.77 -3.97
CA GLY A 162 1.71 5.48 -4.63
C GLY A 162 3.05 4.74 -4.54
N PHE A 163 3.34 4.00 -5.56
CA PHE A 163 4.60 3.32 -5.76
C PHE A 163 5.06 3.50 -7.23
N ASP A 164 6.04 2.73 -7.69
CA ASP A 164 6.54 2.84 -9.04
C ASP A 164 5.42 2.70 -10.08
N ILE A 165 5.36 3.67 -10.98
CA ILE A 165 4.43 3.66 -12.12
C ILE A 165 5.22 3.57 -13.43
N TYR A 166 4.59 2.96 -14.41
CA TYR A 166 5.10 2.75 -15.77
C TYR A 166 4.02 3.10 -16.79
N CYS A 167 4.43 3.52 -17.97
CA CYS A 167 3.54 3.66 -19.11
C CYS A 167 4.36 3.49 -20.38
N ASN A 168 4.18 2.37 -21.06
CA ASN A 168 4.79 2.09 -22.35
C ASN A 168 4.00 0.99 -23.08
N ASN A 169 4.46 0.51 -24.22
CA ASN A 169 3.76 -0.49 -25.02
C ASN A 169 3.46 -1.82 -24.32
N ASP A 170 4.15 -2.12 -23.20
CA ASP A 170 4.03 -3.39 -22.48
C ASP A 170 3.51 -3.22 -21.05
N LEU A 171 3.74 -2.07 -20.44
CA LEU A 171 3.46 -1.80 -19.02
C LEU A 171 2.48 -0.66 -18.87
N ASP A 172 1.36 -0.92 -18.19
CA ASP A 172 0.36 0.04 -17.78
C ASP A 172 0.29 0.13 -16.26
N SER A 173 0.13 1.35 -15.75
CA SER A 173 -0.17 1.56 -14.34
C SER A 173 -1.65 1.81 -14.11
N PHE A 174 -2.14 1.34 -12.96
CA PHE A 174 -3.53 1.51 -12.56
C PHE A 174 -3.68 1.99 -11.14
N MET A 175 -4.83 2.56 -10.84
CA MET A 175 -5.37 2.68 -9.50
C MET A 175 -6.72 1.96 -9.40
N ALA A 176 -7.04 1.41 -8.24
CA ALA A 176 -8.31 0.77 -7.98
C ALA A 176 -8.80 1.05 -6.56
N PHE A 177 -10.10 1.12 -6.38
CA PHE A 177 -10.75 1.28 -5.08
C PHE A 177 -12.21 0.85 -5.13
N VAL A 178 -12.79 0.65 -3.96
CA VAL A 178 -14.23 0.48 -3.79
C VAL A 178 -14.77 1.70 -3.07
N ASN A 179 -15.81 2.34 -3.62
CA ASN A 179 -16.44 3.47 -2.94
C ASN A 179 -17.10 3.01 -1.64
N GLY A 180 -17.16 3.91 -0.66
CA GLY A 180 -17.90 3.68 0.59
C GLY A 180 -19.42 3.63 0.40
N PRO A 181 -20.18 3.61 1.50
CA PRO A 181 -21.64 3.54 1.46
C PRO A 181 -22.33 4.84 0.99
N MET A 182 -21.55 5.92 0.85
CA MET A 182 -22.06 7.22 0.42
C MET A 182 -21.85 7.39 -1.09
N LYS A 183 -22.79 8.10 -1.73
CA LYS A 183 -22.67 8.50 -3.13
C LYS A 183 -21.80 9.74 -3.24
N ASN A 184 -20.74 9.67 -4.04
CA ASN A 184 -19.95 10.83 -4.41
C ASN A 184 -20.50 11.44 -5.71
N GLN A 185 -20.88 12.70 -5.69
CA GLN A 185 -21.55 13.35 -6.84
C GLN A 185 -20.57 13.70 -7.96
N ASP A 186 -19.35 14.09 -7.61
CA ASP A 186 -18.27 14.41 -8.53
C ASP A 186 -16.93 13.98 -7.93
N GLY A 187 -16.52 12.76 -8.26
CA GLY A 187 -15.24 12.21 -7.82
C GLY A 187 -14.09 12.86 -8.59
N ILE A 188 -13.19 13.52 -7.87
CA ILE A 188 -12.00 14.14 -8.44
C ILE A 188 -10.77 13.49 -7.80
N VAL A 189 -9.79 13.19 -8.64
CA VAL A 189 -8.47 12.71 -8.21
C VAL A 189 -7.41 13.68 -8.72
N ASP A 190 -6.71 14.32 -7.80
CA ASP A 190 -5.54 15.11 -8.08
C ASP A 190 -4.29 14.24 -8.04
N TYR A 191 -3.32 14.50 -8.91
CA TYR A 191 -2.09 13.73 -8.95
C TYR A 191 -0.85 14.61 -9.06
N ILE A 192 0.24 14.12 -8.50
CA ILE A 192 1.59 14.60 -8.75
C ILE A 192 2.44 13.39 -9.11
N ILE A 193 2.99 13.39 -10.32
CA ILE A 193 3.90 12.35 -10.81
C ILE A 193 5.30 12.91 -10.81
N THR A 194 6.26 12.15 -10.28
CA THR A 194 7.69 12.46 -10.33
C THR A 194 8.38 11.40 -11.20
N ASN A 195 9.05 11.81 -12.26
CA ASN A 195 9.79 10.91 -13.15
C ASN A 195 11.21 10.59 -12.63
N SER A 196 11.93 9.76 -13.34
CA SER A 196 13.30 9.35 -12.99
C SER A 196 14.31 10.51 -12.96
N LYS A 197 13.99 11.63 -13.62
CA LYS A 197 14.79 12.88 -13.62
C LYS A 197 14.39 13.82 -12.47
N SER A 198 13.44 13.41 -11.62
CA SER A 198 12.82 14.21 -10.55
C SER A 198 12.02 15.42 -11.05
N GLU A 199 11.63 15.43 -12.33
CA GLU A 199 10.69 16.39 -12.87
C GLU A 199 9.27 16.03 -12.39
N LYS A 200 8.39 17.03 -12.27
CA LYS A 200 7.03 16.83 -11.77
C LYS A 200 5.98 17.16 -12.83
N LEU A 201 4.98 16.31 -12.92
CA LEU A 201 3.75 16.51 -13.68
C LEU A 201 2.58 16.47 -12.71
N SER A 202 1.79 17.53 -12.63
CA SER A 202 0.61 17.60 -11.78
C SER A 202 -0.64 17.86 -12.61
N GLY A 203 -1.76 17.41 -12.10
CA GLY A 203 -3.07 17.62 -12.72
C GLY A 203 -4.16 16.92 -11.92
N SER A 204 -5.33 16.88 -12.51
CA SER A 204 -6.50 16.19 -11.96
C SER A 204 -7.28 15.50 -13.07
N PHE A 205 -8.01 14.45 -12.69
CA PHE A 205 -8.99 13.82 -13.56
C PHE A 205 -10.31 13.57 -12.81
N HIS A 206 -11.40 13.59 -13.56
CA HIS A 206 -12.73 13.45 -13.02
C HIS A 206 -13.26 12.03 -13.26
N LEU A 207 -13.85 11.46 -12.24
CA LEU A 207 -14.51 10.15 -12.29
C LEU A 207 -16.04 10.28 -12.41
N GLY A 208 -16.54 11.53 -12.32
CA GLY A 208 -17.96 11.81 -12.29
C GLY A 208 -18.64 11.26 -11.03
N THR A 209 -19.91 10.91 -11.15
CA THR A 209 -20.64 10.31 -10.04
C THR A 209 -20.17 8.89 -9.77
N ILE A 210 -19.87 8.61 -8.48
CA ILE A 210 -19.49 7.27 -8.00
C ILE A 210 -20.58 6.81 -7.03
N ASN A 211 -21.24 5.71 -7.36
CA ASN A 211 -22.33 5.18 -6.55
C ASN A 211 -21.82 4.44 -5.29
N PRO A 212 -22.69 4.21 -4.29
CA PRO A 212 -22.31 3.42 -3.12
C PRO A 212 -21.78 2.04 -3.51
N TYR A 213 -20.64 1.66 -2.92
CA TYR A 213 -19.96 0.38 -3.16
C TYR A 213 -19.54 0.10 -4.62
N GLU A 214 -19.55 1.12 -5.46
CA GLU A 214 -19.04 1.02 -6.83
C GLU A 214 -17.54 0.77 -6.83
N THR A 215 -17.10 -0.21 -7.62
CA THR A 215 -15.69 -0.54 -7.79
C THR A 215 -15.14 0.19 -9.02
N LYS A 216 -14.05 0.91 -8.84
CA LYS A 216 -13.30 1.55 -9.92
C LYS A 216 -11.97 0.83 -10.10
N PHE A 217 -11.64 0.56 -11.35
CA PHE A 217 -10.34 0.12 -11.81
C PHE A 217 -9.94 1.00 -12.99
N ILE A 218 -8.91 1.82 -12.81
CA ILE A 218 -8.60 2.95 -13.69
C ILE A 218 -7.17 2.82 -14.16
N LYS A 219 -6.96 2.67 -15.46
CA LYS A 219 -5.65 2.77 -16.07
C LYS A 219 -5.23 4.24 -16.13
N LEU A 220 -4.05 4.55 -15.62
CA LEU A 220 -3.60 5.95 -15.52
C LEU A 220 -3.39 6.60 -16.89
N ASN A 221 -2.95 5.86 -17.89
CA ASN A 221 -2.75 6.35 -19.26
C ASN A 221 -4.05 6.81 -19.95
N GLU A 222 -5.20 6.25 -19.56
CA GLU A 222 -6.51 6.65 -20.10
C GLU A 222 -6.96 8.03 -19.59
N HIS A 223 -6.45 8.46 -18.44
CA HIS A 223 -6.79 9.73 -17.79
C HIS A 223 -5.68 10.77 -17.83
N ILE A 224 -4.43 10.35 -18.02
CA ILE A 224 -3.25 11.21 -18.00
C ILE A 224 -2.55 11.10 -19.36
N SER A 225 -3.05 11.87 -20.34
CA SER A 225 -2.62 11.78 -21.76
C SER A 225 -1.13 12.02 -22.01
N LYS A 226 -0.42 12.68 -21.09
CA LYS A 226 1.02 12.94 -21.20
C LYS A 226 1.89 11.93 -20.49
N LEU A 227 1.31 10.88 -19.86
CA LEU A 227 2.01 9.98 -18.96
C LEU A 227 3.17 9.26 -19.64
N GLU A 228 2.93 8.65 -20.79
CA GLU A 228 3.96 7.91 -21.55
C GLU A 228 5.15 8.80 -21.91
N ASN A 229 4.89 9.95 -22.51
CA ASN A 229 5.93 10.91 -22.89
C ASN A 229 6.68 11.46 -21.68
N PHE A 230 6.01 11.69 -20.56
CA PHE A 230 6.60 12.22 -19.34
C PHE A 230 7.51 11.22 -18.65
N LEU A 231 7.15 9.94 -18.67
CA LEU A 231 7.95 8.87 -18.11
C LEU A 231 9.12 8.45 -19.02
N ASP A 232 9.06 8.73 -20.31
CA ASP A 232 10.14 8.51 -21.30
C ASP A 232 10.70 7.07 -21.24
N ASN A 233 9.83 6.07 -21.32
CA ASN A 233 10.12 4.64 -21.15
C ASN A 233 10.78 4.24 -19.81
N SER A 234 10.81 5.14 -18.85
CA SER A 234 11.31 4.89 -17.49
C SER A 234 10.15 4.72 -16.51
N SER A 235 10.49 4.48 -15.26
CA SER A 235 9.50 4.51 -14.18
C SER A 235 9.43 5.89 -13.54
N GLY A 236 8.31 6.15 -12.89
CA GLY A 236 8.12 7.29 -12.01
C GLY A 236 7.48 6.86 -10.69
N SER A 237 7.06 7.81 -9.92
CA SER A 237 6.17 7.61 -8.76
C SER A 237 4.97 8.53 -8.86
N ILE A 238 3.86 8.15 -8.21
CA ILE A 238 2.64 8.95 -8.18
C ILE A 238 2.24 9.23 -6.73
N SER A 239 1.83 10.47 -6.47
CA SER A 239 1.10 10.88 -5.27
C SER A 239 -0.31 11.29 -5.70
N LEU A 240 -1.31 10.80 -4.99
CA LEU A 240 -2.72 11.00 -5.27
C LEU A 240 -3.39 11.71 -4.10
N SER A 241 -4.33 12.60 -4.40
CA SER A 241 -5.31 13.08 -3.43
C SER A 241 -6.70 13.07 -4.08
N HIS A 242 -7.75 12.98 -3.27
CA HIS A 242 -9.11 12.85 -3.78
C HIS A 242 -10.11 13.54 -2.86
N ASN A 243 -11.29 13.82 -3.40
CA ASN A 243 -12.39 14.44 -2.68
C ASN A 243 -13.49 13.43 -2.25
N PHE A 244 -13.21 12.13 -2.25
CA PHE A 244 -14.21 11.12 -1.91
C PHE A 244 -14.62 11.27 -0.44
N GLU A 245 -15.93 11.28 -0.21
CA GLU A 245 -16.51 11.46 1.11
C GLU A 245 -17.01 10.12 1.66
N GLY A 246 -17.09 10.07 2.99
CA GLY A 246 -17.84 9.04 3.67
C GLY A 246 -17.13 7.72 3.89
N PHE A 247 -15.84 7.58 3.58
CA PHE A 247 -15.06 6.41 3.97
C PHE A 247 -13.55 6.67 3.96
N TYR A 248 -12.81 5.74 4.54
CA TYR A 248 -11.36 5.78 4.62
C TYR A 248 -10.75 4.92 3.51
N PRO A 249 -10.60 5.43 2.29
CA PRO A 249 -10.06 4.63 1.22
C PRO A 249 -8.54 4.52 1.37
N ARG A 250 -8.04 3.36 1.07
CA ARG A 250 -6.67 3.20 0.59
C ARG A 250 -6.77 2.78 -0.85
N LEU A 251 -6.24 3.61 -1.72
CA LEU A 251 -6.21 3.29 -3.13
C LEU A 251 -5.23 2.14 -3.37
N LEU A 252 -5.64 1.15 -4.13
CA LEU A 252 -4.70 0.20 -4.73
C LEU A 252 -4.00 0.90 -5.88
N VAL A 253 -2.69 0.76 -5.95
CA VAL A 253 -1.85 1.26 -7.04
C VAL A 253 -1.02 0.12 -7.58
N GLY A 254 -0.97 -0.05 -8.89
CA GLY A 254 -0.28 -1.21 -9.46
C GLY A 254 0.11 -1.05 -10.91
N ASN A 255 0.78 -2.08 -11.39
CA ASN A 255 1.23 -2.20 -12.76
C ASN A 255 0.79 -3.52 -13.36
N ILE A 256 0.42 -3.49 -14.62
CA ILE A 256 0.07 -4.66 -15.43
C ILE A 256 1.10 -4.77 -16.53
N GLN A 257 1.62 -5.97 -16.75
CA GLN A 257 2.39 -6.31 -17.95
C GLN A 257 1.50 -7.05 -18.94
N ASN A 258 1.47 -6.59 -20.19
CA ASN A 258 0.58 -7.12 -21.23
C ASN A 258 1.21 -8.29 -21.99
N SER A 259 2.49 -8.21 -22.37
CA SER A 259 3.17 -9.26 -23.17
C SER A 259 3.44 -10.55 -22.39
N PHE A 260 3.57 -10.46 -21.09
CA PHE A 260 3.67 -11.56 -20.15
C PHE A 260 2.72 -11.29 -18.98
N PRO A 261 1.48 -11.76 -19.05
CA PRO A 261 0.43 -11.36 -18.10
C PRO A 261 0.87 -11.52 -16.65
N SER A 262 1.05 -10.40 -16.00
CA SER A 262 1.42 -10.31 -14.58
C SER A 262 0.96 -8.98 -14.01
N VAL A 263 0.71 -8.96 -12.71
CA VAL A 263 0.31 -7.77 -11.96
C VAL A 263 1.20 -7.62 -10.75
N SER A 264 1.68 -6.40 -10.52
CA SER A 264 2.34 -6.02 -9.27
C SER A 264 1.58 -4.84 -8.68
N PHE A 265 1.20 -4.90 -7.42
CA PHE A 265 0.43 -3.83 -6.79
C PHE A 265 0.70 -3.74 -5.29
N THR A 266 0.35 -2.58 -4.75
CA THR A 266 0.31 -2.30 -3.31
C THR A 266 -0.84 -1.33 -3.02
N HIS A 267 -1.10 -1.02 -1.76
CA HIS A 267 -1.97 0.10 -1.43
C HIS A 267 -1.16 1.39 -1.35
N SER A 268 -1.79 2.51 -1.70
CA SER A 268 -1.24 3.83 -1.43
C SER A 268 -1.10 4.06 0.09
N TYR A 269 -0.26 5.00 0.46
CA TYR A 269 -0.04 5.33 1.86
C TYR A 269 -0.10 6.83 2.07
N TYR A 270 -0.56 7.28 3.23
CA TYR A 270 -0.59 8.71 3.53
C TYR A 270 0.77 9.33 3.39
N ASP A 271 0.86 10.33 2.54
CA ASP A 271 2.04 11.15 2.37
C ASP A 271 1.87 12.43 3.18
N CYS A 272 2.23 12.37 4.45
CA CYS A 272 2.15 13.51 5.35
C CYS A 272 3.37 14.44 5.28
N THR A 273 4.28 14.19 4.37
CA THR A 273 5.48 14.99 4.16
C THR A 273 5.58 15.53 2.74
N SER A 274 4.45 15.60 2.03
CA SER A 274 4.43 16.02 0.63
C SER A 274 4.65 17.52 0.41
N CYS A 275 4.45 18.35 1.45
CA CYS A 275 4.62 19.79 1.35
C CYS A 275 5.08 20.42 2.67
N ASN A 276 5.67 21.62 2.57
CA ASN A 276 6.21 22.36 3.71
C ASN A 276 5.15 23.03 4.61
N SER A 277 3.91 23.13 4.14
CA SER A 277 2.80 23.66 4.96
C SER A 277 2.26 22.66 5.98
N GLU A 278 2.59 21.39 5.85
CA GLU A 278 2.12 20.29 6.72
C GLU A 278 2.98 20.14 7.99
N THR A 279 3.31 21.25 8.66
CA THR A 279 4.25 21.27 9.79
C THR A 279 3.77 20.48 11.00
N ASP A 280 2.46 20.27 11.15
CA ASP A 280 1.87 19.49 12.26
C ASP A 280 2.24 18.01 12.18
N PHE A 281 2.63 17.54 10.99
CA PHE A 281 3.07 16.16 10.78
C PHE A 281 4.58 15.97 11.02
N TRP A 282 5.33 17.03 11.22
CA TRP A 282 6.76 16.93 11.46
C TRP A 282 7.04 16.64 12.92
N LEU A 283 7.73 15.55 13.14
CA LEU A 283 8.20 15.20 14.45
C LEU A 283 9.43 16.06 14.80
N ARG A 284 9.57 16.38 16.07
CA ARG A 284 10.83 16.91 16.60
C ARG A 284 11.63 15.73 17.12
N SER A 285 12.89 15.64 16.74
CA SER A 285 13.80 14.73 17.38
C SER A 285 14.01 15.19 18.83
N ASN A 286 13.92 14.27 19.75
CA ASN A 286 14.34 14.41 21.13
C ASN A 286 15.24 13.23 21.47
N ASP A 287 15.70 13.13 22.70
CA ASP A 287 16.62 12.06 23.11
C ASP A 287 16.05 10.65 22.96
N ASP A 288 14.72 10.53 22.74
CA ASP A 288 14.01 9.26 22.56
C ASP A 288 13.79 8.90 21.08
N PHE A 289 14.00 9.84 20.13
CA PHE A 289 13.80 9.65 18.69
C PHE A 289 15.14 9.75 17.97
N TYR A 290 15.71 8.59 17.76
CA TYR A 290 16.92 8.41 16.98
C TYR A 290 16.62 8.24 15.50
N ASP A 291 17.66 7.90 14.76
CA ASP A 291 17.62 7.65 13.34
C ASP A 291 16.54 6.62 12.98
N SER A 292 15.83 6.89 11.93
CA SER A 292 14.86 5.95 11.39
C SER A 292 15.57 4.88 10.58
N SER A 293 15.14 3.64 10.66
CA SER A 293 15.80 2.55 9.94
C SER A 293 14.88 1.42 9.52
N VAL A 294 15.31 0.68 8.50
CA VAL A 294 14.63 -0.54 8.02
C VAL A 294 15.64 -1.60 7.60
N TYR A 295 15.37 -2.86 7.95
CA TYR A 295 16.08 -4.01 7.41
C TYR A 295 15.34 -4.55 6.20
N VAL A 296 16.08 -4.76 5.10
CA VAL A 296 15.52 -5.28 3.85
C VAL A 296 16.28 -6.54 3.42
N PRO A 297 15.59 -7.59 2.95
CA PRO A 297 16.23 -8.75 2.34
C PRO A 297 16.80 -8.37 0.98
N LEU A 298 17.97 -8.95 0.63
CA LEU A 298 18.59 -8.76 -0.67
C LEU A 298 18.59 -10.07 -1.46
N PHE A 299 18.01 -10.04 -2.65
CA PHE A 299 17.98 -11.14 -3.60
C PHE A 299 18.91 -10.77 -4.76
N LEU A 300 20.11 -11.34 -4.79
CA LEU A 300 21.20 -10.90 -5.68
C LEU A 300 21.77 -12.06 -6.53
N THR A 301 21.32 -13.28 -6.25
CA THR A 301 21.78 -14.50 -6.95
C THR A 301 20.73 -14.97 -7.95
N ASN A 302 21.10 -15.88 -8.87
CA ASN A 302 20.18 -16.49 -9.84
C ASN A 302 19.44 -15.47 -10.73
N ASN A 303 20.11 -14.38 -11.10
CA ASN A 303 19.55 -13.25 -11.87
C ASN A 303 18.45 -12.46 -11.15
N PHE A 304 18.25 -12.65 -9.86
CA PHE A 304 17.44 -11.72 -9.07
C PHE A 304 18.16 -10.38 -8.90
N PHE A 305 17.36 -9.33 -8.81
CA PHE A 305 17.81 -8.01 -8.40
C PHE A 305 16.96 -7.51 -7.23
N THR A 306 17.55 -6.61 -6.46
CA THR A 306 16.85 -5.86 -5.42
C THR A 306 17.21 -4.38 -5.56
N GLU A 307 16.18 -3.56 -5.66
CA GLU A 307 16.28 -2.11 -5.77
C GLU A 307 15.51 -1.45 -4.63
N LEU A 308 16.15 -0.55 -3.89
CA LEU A 308 15.46 0.29 -2.92
C LEU A 308 14.98 1.57 -3.63
N VAL A 309 13.73 1.93 -3.39
CA VAL A 309 13.14 3.16 -3.89
C VAL A 309 12.84 4.07 -2.71
N ILE A 310 13.36 5.28 -2.75
CA ILE A 310 12.96 6.35 -1.82
C ILE A 310 12.00 7.24 -2.61
N TYR A 311 10.75 7.23 -2.19
CA TYR A 311 9.71 8.02 -2.85
C TYR A 311 9.87 9.50 -2.53
N PRO A 312 9.45 10.40 -3.45
CA PRO A 312 9.48 11.82 -3.20
C PRO A 312 8.76 12.16 -1.91
N ASN A 313 9.46 12.79 -1.00
CA ASN A 313 8.92 13.31 0.25
C ASN A 313 9.50 14.68 0.55
N PHE A 314 8.75 15.50 1.26
CA PHE A 314 9.27 16.74 1.78
C PHE A 314 9.92 16.49 3.14
N SER A 315 11.16 16.94 3.31
CA SER A 315 11.86 16.90 4.58
C SER A 315 12.21 18.30 5.05
N PRO A 316 11.93 18.65 6.31
CA PRO A 316 12.27 19.96 6.86
C PRO A 316 13.78 20.15 7.11
N SER A 317 14.56 19.07 6.98
CA SER A 317 16.02 19.09 7.14
C SER A 317 16.69 18.13 6.18
N ASP A 318 17.97 18.35 5.92
CA ASP A 318 18.79 17.37 5.21
C ASP A 318 18.82 16.05 6.00
N PHE A 319 18.83 14.92 5.29
CA PHE A 319 19.09 13.66 5.91
C PHE A 319 20.11 12.83 5.12
N HIS A 320 20.89 12.06 5.89
CA HIS A 320 21.95 11.21 5.39
C HIS A 320 21.45 9.78 5.33
N LEU A 321 21.74 9.10 4.26
CA LEU A 321 21.43 7.68 4.09
C LEU A 321 22.71 6.87 4.33
N GLU A 322 22.62 5.92 5.24
CA GLU A 322 23.66 4.91 5.50
C GLU A 322 23.15 3.53 5.13
N ILE A 323 24.04 2.67 4.67
CA ILE A 323 23.72 1.29 4.29
C ILE A 323 24.72 0.33 4.94
N ASN A 324 24.24 -0.57 5.78
CA ASN A 324 25.03 -1.66 6.33
C ASN A 324 24.62 -2.97 5.66
N LEU A 325 25.57 -3.71 5.12
CA LEU A 325 25.37 -5.00 4.47
C LEU A 325 25.69 -6.15 5.41
N TYR A 326 24.84 -7.18 5.42
CA TYR A 326 24.94 -8.33 6.32
C TYR A 326 24.90 -9.66 5.55
N ASP A 327 25.57 -10.67 6.12
CA ASP A 327 25.49 -12.04 5.66
C ASP A 327 24.23 -12.77 6.19
N LYS A 328 24.10 -14.06 5.85
CA LYS A 328 23.00 -14.92 6.29
C LYS A 328 22.99 -15.20 7.80
N ALA A 329 24.13 -15.03 8.47
CA ALA A 329 24.25 -15.18 9.92
C ALA A 329 23.99 -13.88 10.67
N GLY A 330 23.73 -12.77 9.97
CA GLY A 330 23.53 -11.44 10.55
C GLY A 330 24.85 -10.76 10.92
N VAL A 331 25.98 -11.21 10.38
CA VAL A 331 27.28 -10.55 10.58
C VAL A 331 27.39 -9.40 9.58
N LYS A 332 27.77 -8.22 10.07
CA LYS A 332 27.99 -7.05 9.22
C LYS A 332 29.25 -7.26 8.36
N ILE A 333 29.06 -7.28 7.04
CA ILE A 333 30.13 -7.49 6.06
C ILE A 333 30.72 -6.15 5.59
N HIS A 334 29.87 -5.14 5.41
CA HIS A 334 30.32 -3.84 4.91
C HIS A 334 29.43 -2.73 5.42
N GLU A 335 30.00 -1.52 5.47
CA GLU A 335 29.32 -0.30 5.95
C GLU A 335 29.58 0.85 4.98
N LEU A 336 28.51 1.47 4.51
CA LEU A 336 28.53 2.64 3.66
C LEU A 336 27.99 3.83 4.46
N ASN A 337 28.89 4.48 5.19
CA ASN A 337 28.59 5.72 5.91
C ASN A 337 28.45 6.86 4.90
N ASP A 338 27.50 7.77 5.12
CA ASP A 338 27.23 8.89 4.24
C ASP A 338 27.06 8.48 2.76
N PHE A 339 26.36 7.36 2.53
CA PHE A 339 26.13 6.85 1.18
C PHE A 339 25.51 7.90 0.26
N MET A 340 24.58 8.69 0.79
CA MET A 340 23.89 9.75 0.07
C MET A 340 23.35 10.80 1.05
N VAL A 341 23.36 12.06 0.63
CA VAL A 341 22.68 13.15 1.33
C VAL A 341 21.46 13.57 0.50
N ILE A 342 20.28 13.53 1.12
CA ILE A 342 19.04 14.03 0.54
C ILE A 342 18.79 15.40 1.17
N LYS A 343 18.79 16.43 0.32
CA LYS A 343 18.68 17.81 0.77
C LYS A 343 17.25 18.15 1.18
N SER A 344 17.13 19.03 2.18
CA SER A 344 15.88 19.64 2.57
C SER A 344 15.15 20.21 1.35
N GLU A 345 13.84 20.03 1.31
CA GLU A 345 12.96 20.51 0.24
C GLU A 345 13.17 19.87 -1.14
N GLU A 346 14.16 19.02 -1.31
CA GLU A 346 14.36 18.24 -2.52
C GLU A 346 13.48 16.98 -2.53
N SER A 347 12.28 17.11 -3.02
CA SER A 347 11.38 15.95 -3.18
C SER A 347 11.76 15.15 -4.44
N LYS A 348 12.74 14.25 -4.33
CA LYS A 348 13.29 13.44 -5.43
C LYS A 348 12.82 11.98 -5.35
N LEU A 349 12.69 11.36 -6.53
CA LEU A 349 12.58 9.90 -6.66
C LEU A 349 14.00 9.32 -6.75
N ILE A 350 14.38 8.50 -5.78
CA ILE A 350 15.72 7.92 -5.70
C ILE A 350 15.61 6.41 -5.81
N LYS A 351 16.39 5.81 -6.68
CA LYS A 351 16.51 4.37 -6.87
C LYS A 351 17.92 3.90 -6.59
N ILE A 352 18.05 2.89 -5.75
CA ILE A 352 19.33 2.34 -5.30
C ILE A 352 19.38 0.86 -5.70
N ASP A 353 20.18 0.56 -6.70
CA ASP A 353 20.43 -0.80 -7.18
C ASP A 353 21.50 -1.46 -6.32
N PHE A 354 21.11 -2.40 -5.48
CA PHE A 354 22.05 -3.11 -4.60
C PHE A 354 23.05 -3.99 -5.35
N LYS A 355 22.66 -4.54 -6.50
CA LYS A 355 23.58 -5.34 -7.29
C LYS A 355 24.75 -4.50 -7.80
N LYS A 356 24.43 -3.31 -8.30
CA LYS A 356 25.45 -2.35 -8.75
C LYS A 356 26.39 -1.96 -7.60
N ILE A 357 25.83 -1.64 -6.42
CA ILE A 357 26.65 -1.29 -5.24
C ILE A 357 27.63 -2.42 -4.91
N ILE A 358 27.16 -3.65 -4.86
CA ILE A 358 27.95 -4.81 -4.48
C ILE A 358 29.02 -5.12 -5.54
N ASP A 359 28.69 -4.97 -6.81
CA ASP A 359 29.65 -5.13 -7.93
C ASP A 359 30.72 -4.02 -7.89
N ASP A 360 30.34 -2.74 -7.64
CA ASP A 360 31.28 -1.60 -7.51
C ASP A 360 32.22 -1.77 -6.30
N LEU A 361 31.78 -2.39 -5.22
CA LEU A 361 32.58 -2.71 -4.04
C LEU A 361 33.39 -3.99 -4.15
N ASN A 362 33.28 -4.74 -5.26
CA ASN A 362 33.88 -6.05 -5.48
C ASN A 362 33.56 -7.06 -4.35
N LEU A 363 32.35 -7.01 -3.81
CA LEU A 363 31.91 -7.95 -2.77
C LEU A 363 31.27 -9.20 -3.41
N ASP A 364 31.42 -10.35 -2.73
CA ASP A 364 30.74 -11.57 -3.16
C ASP A 364 29.24 -11.51 -2.83
N LYS A 365 28.40 -11.39 -3.86
CA LYS A 365 26.95 -11.36 -3.72
C LYS A 365 26.32 -12.61 -3.10
N ASN A 366 27.04 -13.75 -3.11
CA ASN A 366 26.56 -14.96 -2.43
C ASN A 366 26.65 -14.87 -0.91
N LEU A 367 27.51 -13.98 -0.40
CA LEU A 367 27.67 -13.74 1.04
C LEU A 367 26.66 -12.71 1.57
N ILE A 368 26.19 -11.80 0.74
CA ILE A 368 25.28 -10.72 1.17
C ILE A 368 23.82 -11.20 1.11
N SER A 369 23.08 -11.01 2.20
CA SER A 369 21.70 -11.47 2.31
C SER A 369 20.71 -10.39 2.71
N SER A 370 21.17 -9.31 3.35
CA SER A 370 20.31 -8.23 3.82
C SER A 370 21.05 -6.92 3.91
N ALA A 371 20.31 -5.82 3.91
CA ALA A 371 20.80 -4.49 4.19
C ALA A 371 20.00 -3.83 5.31
N HIS A 372 20.68 -3.06 6.13
CA HIS A 372 20.09 -2.14 7.09
C HIS A 372 20.26 -0.73 6.55
N ILE A 373 19.14 -0.11 6.25
CA ILE A 373 19.07 1.25 5.72
C ILE A 373 18.77 2.18 6.89
N ILE A 374 19.62 3.16 7.11
CA ILE A 374 19.53 4.10 8.22
C ILE A 374 19.42 5.50 7.66
N THR A 375 18.48 6.28 8.16
CA THR A 375 18.33 7.70 7.84
C THR A 375 18.67 8.54 9.04
N LYS A 376 19.67 9.41 8.91
CA LYS A 376 20.13 10.35 9.95
C LYS A 376 19.81 11.77 9.55
N PHE A 377 19.26 12.54 10.48
CA PHE A 377 18.83 13.91 10.23
C PHE A 377 19.82 14.93 10.80
N SER A 378 20.00 16.04 10.08
CA SER A 378 20.96 17.07 10.45
C SER A 378 20.45 18.03 11.52
N ASN A 379 19.16 18.03 11.84
CA ASN A 379 18.59 18.86 12.89
C ASN A 379 17.39 18.19 13.57
N SER A 380 16.78 18.89 14.54
CA SER A 380 15.67 18.37 15.36
C SER A 380 14.32 18.28 14.64
N LYS A 381 14.21 18.75 13.41
CA LYS A 381 12.98 18.61 12.62
C LYS A 381 13.16 17.50 11.61
N ILE A 382 12.33 16.49 11.73
CA ILE A 382 12.35 15.32 10.87
C ILE A 382 10.97 15.12 10.24
N PRO A 383 10.86 14.54 9.04
CA PRO A 383 9.57 14.16 8.49
C PRO A 383 8.91 13.11 9.38
N SER A 384 7.59 13.15 9.50
CA SER A 384 6.85 12.16 10.27
C SER A 384 6.96 10.75 9.69
N ARG A 385 7.27 10.64 8.40
CA ARG A 385 7.47 9.37 7.68
C ARG A 385 8.43 9.56 6.51
N ILE A 386 9.22 8.53 6.25
CA ILE A 386 9.93 8.33 4.99
C ILE A 386 9.39 7.04 4.39
N LYS A 387 8.93 7.10 3.15
CA LYS A 387 8.40 5.94 2.45
C LYS A 387 9.48 5.33 1.58
N PHE A 388 9.77 4.05 1.83
CA PHE A 388 10.61 3.21 0.99
C PHE A 388 9.78 2.20 0.24
N GLY A 389 10.20 1.91 -1.00
CA GLY A 389 9.79 0.75 -1.75
C GLY A 389 10.95 -0.21 -1.90
N LEU A 390 10.68 -1.51 -1.91
CA LEU A 390 11.64 -2.53 -2.25
C LEU A 390 11.15 -3.28 -3.48
N ASN A 391 11.84 -3.09 -4.60
CA ASN A 391 11.59 -3.80 -5.83
C ASN A 391 12.45 -5.06 -5.87
N VAL A 392 11.82 -6.21 -6.02
CA VAL A 392 12.47 -7.51 -6.19
C VAL A 392 11.96 -8.15 -7.47
N GLY A 393 12.86 -8.56 -8.34
CA GLY A 393 12.49 -9.17 -9.62
C GLY A 393 13.61 -10.03 -10.20
N ILE A 394 13.40 -10.56 -11.41
CA ILE A 394 14.36 -11.38 -12.15
C ILE A 394 14.74 -10.64 -13.44
N GLU A 395 16.02 -10.26 -13.58
CA GLU A 395 16.53 -9.44 -14.69
C GLU A 395 16.26 -10.03 -16.09
N LYS A 396 16.26 -11.34 -16.19
CA LYS A 396 16.08 -12.07 -17.46
C LYS A 396 14.72 -12.75 -17.58
N SER A 397 13.79 -12.42 -16.69
CA SER A 397 12.43 -12.93 -16.77
C SER A 397 11.67 -12.30 -17.94
N LYS A 398 10.70 -13.03 -18.48
CA LYS A 398 9.72 -12.44 -19.39
C LYS A 398 8.89 -11.36 -18.69
N SER A 399 8.56 -11.57 -17.44
CA SER A 399 7.97 -10.52 -16.60
C SER A 399 9.06 -9.54 -16.16
N LYS A 400 8.85 -8.27 -16.46
CA LYS A 400 9.73 -7.17 -16.07
C LYS A 400 9.20 -6.45 -14.81
N LEU A 401 8.03 -6.83 -14.34
CA LEU A 401 7.44 -6.22 -13.14
C LEU A 401 8.12 -6.73 -11.88
N PRO A 402 8.77 -5.87 -11.11
CA PRO A 402 9.21 -6.23 -9.78
C PRO A 402 8.03 -6.39 -8.83
N CYS A 403 8.18 -7.22 -7.82
CA CYS A 403 7.30 -7.20 -6.65
C CYS A 403 7.69 -5.99 -5.80
N ASN A 404 6.75 -5.09 -5.57
CA ASN A 404 6.99 -3.90 -4.76
C ASN A 404 6.51 -4.11 -3.31
N ILE A 405 7.39 -3.86 -2.36
CA ILE A 405 7.07 -3.86 -0.93
C ILE A 405 7.34 -2.46 -0.39
N CYS A 406 6.30 -1.82 0.16
CA CYS A 406 6.47 -0.49 0.76
C CYS A 406 6.70 -0.58 2.26
N PHE A 407 7.65 0.20 2.74
CA PHE A 407 7.97 0.39 4.14
C PHE A 407 7.75 1.84 4.55
N ASN A 408 7.29 2.04 5.78
CA ASN A 408 7.38 3.34 6.43
C ASN A 408 8.39 3.25 7.56
N THR A 409 9.24 4.24 7.62
CA THR A 409 10.09 4.45 8.78
C THR A 409 9.42 5.47 9.69
N LYS A 410 9.57 5.28 10.96
CA LYS A 410 9.26 6.27 11.99
C LYS A 410 10.55 6.84 12.52
#